data_b7773fa36e7b3555d61ab26b2858eb0d
#
_entry.id   b7773fa36e7b3555d61ab26b2858eb0d
#
_cell.length_a   1.000
_cell.length_b   1.000
_cell.length_c   1.000
_cell.angle_alpha   90.00
_cell.angle_beta   90.00
_cell.angle_gamma   90.00
#
_symmetry.space_group_name_H-M   'P 1'
#
loop_
_entity.id
_entity.type
_entity.pdbx_description
1 polymer ?
#
loop_
_entity_poly.entity_id
_entity_poly.type
_entity_poly.pdbx_seq_one_letter_code
_entity_poly.pdbx_strand_id
1 'polypeptide(L)'
;MSYQALYRKWRPTAFSDVKGQDHIVTTLRNQIKSDRIGHAYLFCGTRGTGKTTIAKIFAKAVNCEHPIDGNPCGECPACKAIAAGTSMNVIEIDAASNNGVDNIREIRDEVQYSPTEGKYKVYIIDEVHMLSIGAFNALLKTLEEPPSYVIFILATTEAHKIPITILSRCQRYDFHRISIETIADRLTQLMKAENISVEDRAIKYVAKAADGSMRDALSLLDQCIAFYLGKELKYENVLDVLGAVDTEVFSKMYKTIKTSDVAGCMNLMEDIIMQGRDLSQFVTDFVWYLRNLLLIKTTDDIDKIEDVIEVSKDNIKDMIEDARDVDVDSIMRHIRVLSELSNEMKYATQKRVKAEVAFIKLMKPAMESPKDMRELAGRVNDLENQLSEALRKLQSGAYITKDMLDNMSLQSGGYGTGTGSRTDTVQEEKPVLRRNYDAVTDDIKQIAGQWSRIVASMDDALLMNLLKQANVTVTEDGNSLEIMVKSISGYNVISREETIAMI
;
A
#
# COMPACT_ATOMS: atom_id res chain seq x y z
N MET A 1 -3.28 15.54 38.68
CA MET A 1 -4.09 15.21 37.49
C MET A 1 -3.47 13.98 36.85
N SER A 2 -4.25 12.99 36.44
CA SER A 2 -3.71 11.85 35.69
C SER A 2 -3.22 12.33 34.35
N TYR A 3 -2.08 11.84 33.91
CA TYR A 3 -1.55 12.10 32.57
C TYR A 3 -2.55 11.70 31.47
N GLN A 4 -2.76 12.56 30.50
CA GLN A 4 -3.62 12.30 29.35
C GLN A 4 -2.82 12.51 28.08
N ALA A 5 -2.80 11.49 27.19
CA ALA A 5 -2.08 11.55 25.92
C ALA A 5 -2.50 12.74 25.06
N LEU A 6 -1.55 13.35 24.35
CA LEU A 6 -1.74 14.59 23.58
C LEU A 6 -2.89 14.47 22.57
N TYR A 7 -3.02 13.35 21.88
CA TYR A 7 -4.09 13.14 20.89
C TYR A 7 -5.49 13.10 21.50
N ARG A 8 -5.63 12.83 22.83
CA ARG A 8 -6.90 12.92 23.57
C ARG A 8 -7.12 14.32 24.12
N LYS A 9 -6.10 14.90 24.76
CA LYS A 9 -6.14 16.25 25.37
C LYS A 9 -6.48 17.31 24.33
N TRP A 10 -5.86 17.24 23.14
CA TRP A 10 -6.00 18.22 22.07
C TRP A 10 -6.96 17.79 20.95
N ARG A 11 -7.88 16.88 21.25
CA ARG A 11 -8.90 16.48 20.29
C ARG A 11 -9.83 17.68 19.99
N PRO A 12 -10.02 18.05 18.70
CA PRO A 12 -10.90 19.15 18.32
C PRO A 12 -12.29 19.02 18.94
N THR A 13 -12.82 20.12 19.45
CA THR A 13 -14.15 20.20 20.10
C THR A 13 -15.15 21.01 19.30
N ALA A 14 -14.68 21.83 18.36
CA ALA A 14 -15.47 22.62 17.42
C ALA A 14 -14.91 22.46 16.00
N PHE A 15 -15.70 22.80 14.98
CA PHE A 15 -15.27 22.75 13.60
C PHE A 15 -14.10 23.72 13.29
N SER A 16 -14.01 24.84 14.00
CA SER A 16 -12.90 25.80 13.90
C SER A 16 -11.54 25.22 14.27
N ASP A 17 -11.51 24.17 15.08
CA ASP A 17 -10.27 23.55 15.58
C ASP A 17 -9.76 22.48 14.60
N VAL A 18 -10.60 22.04 13.69
CA VAL A 18 -10.25 21.02 12.69
C VAL A 18 -9.31 21.63 11.66
N LYS A 19 -8.26 20.91 11.29
CA LYS A 19 -7.26 21.33 10.30
C LYS A 19 -7.23 20.36 9.12
N GLY A 20 -7.04 20.94 7.92
CA GLY A 20 -6.84 20.18 6.68
C GLY A 20 -8.08 19.50 6.10
N GLN A 21 -9.30 19.82 6.61
CA GLN A 21 -10.57 19.28 6.11
C GLN A 21 -11.60 20.40 5.86
N ASP A 22 -11.16 21.54 5.37
CA ASP A 22 -11.98 22.77 5.25
C ASP A 22 -13.22 22.57 4.35
N HIS A 23 -13.09 21.78 3.27
CA HIS A 23 -14.20 21.47 2.36
C HIS A 23 -15.34 20.70 3.07
N ILE A 24 -15.01 19.73 3.95
CA ILE A 24 -16.00 18.96 4.72
C ILE A 24 -16.62 19.84 5.78
N VAL A 25 -15.78 20.55 6.54
CA VAL A 25 -16.20 21.46 7.61
C VAL A 25 -17.16 22.52 7.09
N THR A 26 -16.83 23.15 5.96
CA THR A 26 -17.67 24.19 5.33
C THR A 26 -19.02 23.60 4.91
N THR A 27 -19.04 22.44 4.29
CA THR A 27 -20.26 21.78 3.85
C THR A 27 -21.17 21.42 5.01
N LEU A 28 -20.64 20.79 6.07
CA LEU A 28 -21.41 20.38 7.24
C LEU A 28 -21.97 21.62 8.01
N ARG A 29 -21.17 22.68 8.17
CA ARG A 29 -21.63 23.94 8.78
C ARG A 29 -22.77 24.57 7.98
N ASN A 30 -22.68 24.59 6.64
CA ASN A 30 -23.73 25.12 5.79
C ASN A 30 -25.01 24.29 5.88
N GLN A 31 -24.93 22.96 5.98
CA GLN A 31 -26.10 22.11 6.22
C GLN A 31 -26.79 22.44 7.54
N ILE A 32 -26.01 22.62 8.62
CA ILE A 32 -26.55 22.98 9.94
C ILE A 32 -27.25 24.37 9.87
N LYS A 33 -26.61 25.37 9.23
CA LYS A 33 -27.17 26.71 9.11
C LYS A 33 -28.45 26.76 8.30
N SER A 34 -28.54 25.93 7.26
CA SER A 34 -29.69 25.88 6.35
C SER A 34 -30.79 24.90 6.81
N ASP A 35 -30.59 24.21 7.94
CA ASP A 35 -31.44 23.14 8.46
C ASP A 35 -31.70 22.01 7.44
N ARG A 36 -30.69 21.76 6.56
CA ARG A 36 -30.71 20.72 5.53
C ARG A 36 -29.85 19.54 5.92
N ILE A 37 -30.20 18.92 7.04
CA ILE A 37 -29.46 17.81 7.62
C ILE A 37 -29.92 16.50 6.95
N GLY A 38 -28.98 15.74 6.41
CA GLY A 38 -29.24 14.42 5.84
C GLY A 38 -29.42 13.36 6.94
N HIS A 39 -30.03 12.25 6.59
CA HIS A 39 -30.22 11.13 7.51
C HIS A 39 -29.01 10.19 7.59
N ALA A 40 -28.13 10.14 6.58
CA ALA A 40 -26.98 9.25 6.54
C ALA A 40 -25.75 9.88 5.88
N TYR A 41 -24.63 9.80 6.57
CA TYR A 41 -23.33 10.32 6.18
C TYR A 41 -22.33 9.17 6.12
N LEU A 42 -21.45 9.16 5.11
CA LEU A 42 -20.35 8.21 5.01
C LEU A 42 -19.02 8.98 4.94
N PHE A 43 -18.21 8.88 5.98
CA PHE A 43 -16.90 9.50 6.10
C PHE A 43 -15.81 8.50 5.68
N CYS A 44 -15.19 8.74 4.54
CA CYS A 44 -14.15 7.89 3.96
C CYS A 44 -12.79 8.57 4.07
N GLY A 45 -11.73 7.80 4.30
CA GLY A 45 -10.35 8.32 4.30
C GLY A 45 -9.42 7.55 5.23
N THR A 46 -8.12 7.82 5.15
CA THR A 46 -7.10 7.12 5.94
C THR A 46 -7.30 7.33 7.45
N ARG A 47 -6.67 6.46 8.25
CA ARG A 47 -6.71 6.57 9.72
C ARG A 47 -6.15 7.92 10.18
N GLY A 48 -6.69 8.47 11.26
CA GLY A 48 -6.14 9.66 11.92
C GLY A 48 -6.42 11.00 11.24
N THR A 49 -7.20 11.04 10.13
CA THR A 49 -7.58 12.26 9.41
C THR A 49 -8.73 13.04 10.02
N GLY A 50 -9.34 12.54 11.11
CA GLY A 50 -10.35 13.28 11.86
C GLY A 50 -11.80 12.83 11.65
N LYS A 51 -12.08 11.71 10.96
CA LYS A 51 -13.43 11.18 10.66
C LYS A 51 -14.33 11.13 11.90
N THR A 52 -13.95 10.34 12.90
CA THR A 52 -14.71 10.18 14.15
C THR A 52 -14.79 11.48 14.97
N THR A 53 -13.76 12.34 14.86
CA THR A 53 -13.76 13.64 15.53
C THR A 53 -14.79 14.57 14.94
N ILE A 54 -14.82 14.70 13.59
CA ILE A 54 -15.83 15.53 12.90
C ILE A 54 -17.23 14.95 13.10
N ALA A 55 -17.38 13.61 13.10
CA ALA A 55 -18.66 12.96 13.44
C ALA A 55 -19.19 13.40 14.81
N LYS A 56 -18.33 13.40 15.84
CA LYS A 56 -18.70 13.85 17.19
C LYS A 56 -19.02 15.35 17.25
N ILE A 57 -18.25 16.18 16.54
CA ILE A 57 -18.52 17.63 16.47
C ILE A 57 -19.87 17.88 15.77
N PHE A 58 -20.14 17.18 14.66
CA PHE A 58 -21.39 17.28 13.94
C PHE A 58 -22.57 16.81 14.79
N ALA A 59 -22.47 15.65 15.45
CA ALA A 59 -23.49 15.16 16.38
C ALA A 59 -23.81 16.15 17.51
N LYS A 60 -22.76 16.83 18.04
CA LYS A 60 -22.90 17.89 19.03
C LYS A 60 -23.56 19.13 18.43
N ALA A 61 -23.21 19.53 17.23
CA ALA A 61 -23.70 20.74 16.58
C ALA A 61 -25.19 20.65 16.21
N VAL A 62 -25.66 19.48 15.71
CA VAL A 62 -27.07 19.24 15.36
C VAL A 62 -27.99 19.17 16.59
N ASN A 63 -27.46 18.81 17.76
CA ASN A 63 -28.17 18.75 19.03
C ASN A 63 -27.92 19.97 19.93
N CYS A 64 -27.14 20.95 19.46
CA CYS A 64 -26.84 22.15 20.22
C CYS A 64 -28.05 23.07 20.30
N GLU A 65 -28.38 23.57 21.51
CA GLU A 65 -29.47 24.52 21.68
C GLU A 65 -29.20 25.88 21.07
N HIS A 66 -27.92 26.30 21.06
CA HIS A 66 -27.46 27.61 20.58
C HIS A 66 -26.23 27.48 19.68
N PRO A 67 -26.38 26.92 18.47
CA PRO A 67 -25.25 26.79 17.57
C PRO A 67 -24.76 28.16 17.09
N ILE A 68 -23.47 28.44 17.20
CA ILE A 68 -22.87 29.69 16.77
C ILE A 68 -22.18 29.46 15.42
N ASP A 69 -22.72 30.04 14.37
CA ASP A 69 -22.21 29.90 13.01
C ASP A 69 -22.02 28.45 12.56
N GLY A 70 -22.93 27.55 12.98
CA GLY A 70 -22.88 26.10 12.71
C GLY A 70 -21.90 25.32 13.61
N ASN A 71 -21.19 25.98 14.51
CA ASN A 71 -20.40 25.32 15.57
C ASN A 71 -21.25 25.01 16.80
N PRO A 72 -20.97 23.94 17.53
CA PRO A 72 -21.58 23.70 18.84
C PRO A 72 -21.12 24.77 19.85
N CYS A 73 -22.00 25.25 20.72
CA CYS A 73 -21.65 26.26 21.74
C CYS A 73 -20.69 25.73 22.82
N GLY A 74 -20.69 24.41 23.08
CA GLY A 74 -19.84 23.78 24.09
C GLY A 74 -20.37 23.91 25.54
N GLU A 75 -21.37 24.77 25.83
CA GLU A 75 -21.80 25.14 27.17
C GLU A 75 -23.19 24.65 27.53
N CYS A 76 -24.09 24.41 26.56
CA CYS A 76 -25.45 23.93 26.84
C CYS A 76 -25.42 22.47 27.37
N PRO A 77 -26.50 22.04 28.07
CA PRO A 77 -26.58 20.69 28.62
C PRO A 77 -26.27 19.59 27.61
N ALA A 78 -26.86 19.67 26.43
CA ALA A 78 -26.63 18.70 25.35
C ALA A 78 -25.15 18.65 24.94
N CYS A 79 -24.49 19.81 24.75
CA CYS A 79 -23.06 19.86 24.42
C CYS A 79 -22.18 19.23 25.50
N LYS A 80 -22.48 19.48 26.77
CA LYS A 80 -21.75 18.91 27.92
C LYS A 80 -21.95 17.41 28.04
N ALA A 81 -23.19 16.94 27.92
CA ALA A 81 -23.52 15.51 27.99
C ALA A 81 -22.83 14.72 26.85
N ILE A 82 -22.84 15.24 25.59
CA ILE A 82 -22.18 14.59 24.47
C ILE A 82 -20.66 14.62 24.65
N ALA A 83 -20.09 15.72 25.15
CA ALA A 83 -18.64 15.80 25.42
C ALA A 83 -18.19 14.83 26.51
N ALA A 84 -19.03 14.63 27.54
CA ALA A 84 -18.78 13.68 28.63
C ALA A 84 -19.03 12.21 28.23
N GLY A 85 -19.64 11.95 27.04
CA GLY A 85 -20.04 10.61 26.62
C GLY A 85 -21.21 10.00 27.40
N THR A 86 -22.01 10.85 28.09
CA THR A 86 -23.18 10.43 28.88
C THR A 86 -24.51 10.61 28.16
N SER A 87 -24.50 11.21 26.97
CA SER A 87 -25.71 11.42 26.19
C SER A 87 -26.23 10.10 25.61
N MET A 88 -27.50 9.79 25.89
CA MET A 88 -28.20 8.64 25.26
C MET A 88 -28.61 8.89 23.83
N ASN A 89 -28.49 10.12 23.34
CA ASN A 89 -28.87 10.47 21.97
C ASN A 89 -27.71 10.42 20.97
N VAL A 90 -26.47 10.26 21.44
CA VAL A 90 -25.29 10.09 20.58
C VAL A 90 -24.58 8.80 20.97
N ILE A 91 -24.78 7.79 20.13
CA ILE A 91 -24.31 6.43 20.37
C ILE A 91 -23.12 6.19 19.44
N GLU A 92 -21.96 5.90 20.04
CA GLU A 92 -20.74 5.57 19.28
C GLU A 92 -20.50 4.06 19.35
N ILE A 93 -20.34 3.44 18.19
CA ILE A 93 -20.17 2.00 18.02
C ILE A 93 -18.92 1.78 17.21
N ASP A 94 -18.00 1.01 17.74
CA ASP A 94 -16.85 0.49 16.99
C ASP A 94 -17.24 -0.84 16.35
N ALA A 95 -17.33 -0.85 15.02
CA ALA A 95 -17.70 -2.05 14.27
C ALA A 95 -16.64 -3.16 14.35
N ALA A 96 -15.39 -2.86 14.70
CA ALA A 96 -14.36 -3.87 14.91
C ALA A 96 -14.70 -4.76 16.12
N SER A 97 -15.29 -4.16 17.16
CA SER A 97 -15.71 -4.85 18.38
C SER A 97 -17.17 -5.35 18.33
N ASN A 98 -18.01 -4.73 17.47
CA ASN A 98 -19.46 -4.96 17.39
C ASN A 98 -19.89 -5.25 15.94
N ASN A 99 -19.33 -6.30 15.31
CA ASN A 99 -19.57 -6.64 13.92
C ASN A 99 -20.77 -7.56 13.65
N GLY A 100 -21.40 -8.03 14.73
CA GLY A 100 -22.51 -9.01 14.67
C GLY A 100 -23.81 -8.43 14.15
N VAL A 101 -24.64 -9.29 13.57
CA VAL A 101 -26.00 -8.94 13.11
C VAL A 101 -26.89 -8.51 14.28
N ASP A 102 -26.72 -9.13 15.43
CA ASP A 102 -27.57 -8.88 16.60
C ASP A 102 -27.35 -7.50 17.20
N ASN A 103 -26.10 -7.02 17.24
CA ASN A 103 -25.79 -5.65 17.68
C ASN A 103 -26.48 -4.61 16.78
N ILE A 104 -26.50 -4.85 15.47
CA ILE A 104 -27.19 -3.94 14.52
C ILE A 104 -28.72 -4.08 14.60
N ARG A 105 -29.25 -5.25 14.96
CA ARG A 105 -30.68 -5.41 15.22
C ARG A 105 -31.12 -4.64 16.48
N GLU A 106 -30.32 -4.65 17.54
CA GLU A 106 -30.56 -3.83 18.73
C GLU A 106 -30.65 -2.35 18.36
N ILE A 107 -29.70 -1.85 17.56
CA ILE A 107 -29.73 -0.47 17.06
C ILE A 107 -31.01 -0.20 16.27
N ARG A 108 -31.41 -1.10 15.38
CA ARG A 108 -32.64 -0.97 14.59
C ARG A 108 -33.88 -0.87 15.49
N ASP A 109 -33.93 -1.66 16.56
CA ASP A 109 -35.05 -1.65 17.50
C ASP A 109 -35.02 -0.37 18.37
N GLU A 110 -33.85 0.11 18.75
CA GLU A 110 -33.67 1.38 19.46
C GLU A 110 -33.99 2.63 18.63
N VAL A 111 -33.79 2.57 17.31
CA VAL A 111 -34.07 3.67 16.37
C VAL A 111 -35.56 4.07 16.41
N GLN A 112 -36.46 3.16 16.78
CA GLN A 112 -37.90 3.43 16.86
C GLN A 112 -38.28 4.41 17.99
N TYR A 113 -37.40 4.59 18.96
CA TYR A 113 -37.64 5.50 20.09
C TYR A 113 -37.06 6.89 19.82
N SER A 114 -37.91 7.91 19.94
CA SER A 114 -37.51 9.30 19.76
C SER A 114 -36.47 9.73 20.82
N PRO A 115 -35.63 10.74 20.51
CA PRO A 115 -34.64 11.25 21.44
C PRO A 115 -35.33 11.82 22.71
N THR A 116 -34.72 11.60 23.87
CA THR A 116 -35.19 12.12 25.15
C THR A 116 -34.80 13.57 25.37
N GLU A 117 -33.65 13.99 24.83
CA GLU A 117 -33.09 15.34 24.91
C GLU A 117 -32.52 15.72 23.55
N GLY A 118 -32.63 16.98 23.11
CA GLY A 118 -32.14 17.43 21.80
C GLY A 118 -33.07 17.10 20.64
N LYS A 119 -32.61 17.34 19.41
CA LYS A 119 -33.41 17.19 18.19
C LYS A 119 -33.21 15.84 17.50
N TYR A 120 -32.00 15.29 17.57
CA TYR A 120 -31.59 14.13 16.78
C TYR A 120 -30.98 13.03 17.61
N LYS A 121 -31.30 11.78 17.30
CA LYS A 121 -30.60 10.59 17.74
C LYS A 121 -29.52 10.23 16.73
N VAL A 122 -28.26 10.29 17.11
CA VAL A 122 -27.14 10.15 16.20
C VAL A 122 -26.37 8.86 16.49
N TYR A 123 -26.25 8.01 15.50
CA TYR A 123 -25.46 6.78 15.56
C TYR A 123 -24.15 6.98 14.78
N ILE A 124 -23.02 6.92 15.48
CA ILE A 124 -21.68 6.98 14.89
C ILE A 124 -21.14 5.57 14.87
N ILE A 125 -20.99 4.98 13.66
CA ILE A 125 -20.44 3.64 13.49
C ILE A 125 -19.05 3.81 12.88
N ASP A 126 -18.03 3.58 13.72
CA ASP A 126 -16.63 3.66 13.27
C ASP A 126 -16.16 2.33 12.69
N GLU A 127 -15.22 2.39 11.74
CA GLU A 127 -14.69 1.27 10.96
C GLU A 127 -15.80 0.35 10.40
N VAL A 128 -16.83 0.97 9.84
CA VAL A 128 -18.07 0.29 9.38
C VAL A 128 -17.80 -0.85 8.39
N HIS A 129 -16.67 -0.85 7.67
CA HIS A 129 -16.28 -1.95 6.77
C HIS A 129 -16.01 -3.27 7.49
N MET A 130 -15.90 -3.27 8.82
CA MET A 130 -15.74 -4.48 9.64
C MET A 130 -17.08 -5.18 9.93
N LEU A 131 -18.23 -4.56 9.61
CA LEU A 131 -19.53 -5.19 9.78
C LEU A 131 -19.69 -6.41 8.87
N SER A 132 -20.35 -7.44 9.36
CA SER A 132 -20.73 -8.60 8.55
C SER A 132 -21.76 -8.22 7.48
N ILE A 133 -21.85 -9.00 6.41
CA ILE A 133 -22.83 -8.78 5.33
C ILE A 133 -24.26 -8.78 5.90
N GLY A 134 -24.54 -9.65 6.87
CA GLY A 134 -25.84 -9.71 7.55
C GLY A 134 -26.15 -8.44 8.35
N ALA A 135 -25.12 -7.82 9.00
CA ALA A 135 -25.24 -6.57 9.71
C ALA A 135 -25.52 -5.40 8.75
N PHE A 136 -24.84 -5.33 7.61
CA PHE A 136 -25.16 -4.35 6.56
C PHE A 136 -26.62 -4.49 6.09
N ASN A 137 -27.09 -5.71 5.82
CA ASN A 137 -28.45 -5.94 5.39
C ASN A 137 -29.49 -5.53 6.46
N ALA A 138 -29.18 -5.73 7.75
CA ALA A 138 -30.05 -5.28 8.82
C ALA A 138 -30.15 -3.74 8.89
N LEU A 139 -29.07 -3.02 8.57
CA LEU A 139 -29.01 -1.56 8.55
C LEU A 139 -29.76 -0.96 7.35
N LEU A 140 -29.79 -1.65 6.18
CA LEU A 140 -30.38 -1.14 4.94
C LEU A 140 -31.80 -0.65 5.12
N LYS A 141 -32.66 -1.43 5.79
CA LYS A 141 -34.07 -1.09 5.99
C LYS A 141 -34.24 0.26 6.72
N THR A 142 -33.40 0.51 7.70
CA THR A 142 -33.44 1.77 8.47
C THR A 142 -32.83 2.95 7.67
N LEU A 143 -31.88 2.68 6.79
CA LEU A 143 -31.33 3.70 5.90
C LEU A 143 -32.28 4.07 4.74
N GLU A 144 -33.17 3.17 4.34
CA GLU A 144 -34.19 3.42 3.30
C GLU A 144 -35.34 4.28 3.83
N GLU A 145 -35.83 3.97 5.01
CA GLU A 145 -36.97 4.65 5.64
C GLU A 145 -36.57 5.10 7.07
N PRO A 146 -35.66 6.08 7.21
CA PRO A 146 -35.20 6.54 8.51
C PRO A 146 -36.26 7.39 9.18
N PRO A 147 -36.47 7.27 10.51
CA PRO A 147 -37.21 8.27 11.26
C PRO A 147 -36.59 9.65 11.13
N SER A 148 -37.40 10.71 11.05
CA SER A 148 -36.93 12.09 10.80
C SER A 148 -35.95 12.64 11.81
N TYR A 149 -35.89 12.04 12.98
CA TYR A 149 -35.01 12.41 14.11
C TYR A 149 -33.72 11.56 14.17
N VAL A 150 -33.47 10.68 13.21
CA VAL A 150 -32.30 9.78 13.23
C VAL A 150 -31.25 10.21 12.22
N ILE A 151 -30.00 10.22 12.65
CA ILE A 151 -28.84 10.48 11.80
C ILE A 151 -27.84 9.34 11.98
N PHE A 152 -27.44 8.73 10.87
CA PHE A 152 -26.33 7.77 10.81
C PHE A 152 -25.07 8.45 10.29
N ILE A 153 -23.94 8.25 10.99
CA ILE A 153 -22.62 8.68 10.55
C ILE A 153 -21.72 7.45 10.52
N LEU A 154 -21.50 6.94 9.32
CA LEU A 154 -20.66 5.78 9.07
C LEU A 154 -19.24 6.26 8.75
N ALA A 155 -18.24 5.76 9.46
CA ALA A 155 -16.84 6.10 9.21
C ALA A 155 -16.06 4.85 8.76
N THR A 156 -15.20 4.99 7.76
CA THR A 156 -14.41 3.88 7.24
C THR A 156 -13.04 4.33 6.73
N THR A 157 -12.06 3.46 6.89
CA THR A 157 -10.76 3.58 6.21
C THR A 157 -10.76 2.90 4.84
N GLU A 158 -11.71 1.98 4.56
CA GLU A 158 -11.76 1.14 3.37
C GLU A 158 -13.11 1.26 2.66
N ALA A 159 -13.29 2.37 1.93
CA ALA A 159 -14.56 2.65 1.22
C ALA A 159 -14.93 1.58 0.18
N HIS A 160 -13.93 0.90 -0.41
CA HIS A 160 -14.15 -0.15 -1.41
C HIS A 160 -14.80 -1.43 -0.84
N LYS A 161 -14.74 -1.64 0.47
CA LYS A 161 -15.40 -2.77 1.14
C LYS A 161 -16.88 -2.51 1.47
N ILE A 162 -17.36 -1.26 1.32
CA ILE A 162 -18.75 -0.92 1.63
C ILE A 162 -19.66 -1.32 0.48
N PRO A 163 -20.77 -2.06 0.75
CA PRO A 163 -21.72 -2.44 -0.29
C PRO A 163 -22.30 -1.21 -1.01
N ILE A 164 -22.49 -1.33 -2.34
CA ILE A 164 -23.03 -0.26 -3.17
C ILE A 164 -24.43 0.19 -2.72
N THR A 165 -25.20 -0.73 -2.12
CA THR A 165 -26.52 -0.48 -1.56
C THR A 165 -26.50 0.49 -0.38
N ILE A 166 -25.44 0.50 0.42
CA ILE A 166 -25.21 1.46 1.50
C ILE A 166 -24.70 2.78 0.90
N LEU A 167 -23.71 2.71 -0.03
CA LEU A 167 -23.12 3.90 -0.67
C LEU A 167 -24.18 4.79 -1.33
N SER A 168 -25.18 4.19 -1.99
CA SER A 168 -26.26 4.92 -2.70
C SER A 168 -27.22 5.67 -1.76
N ARG A 169 -27.22 5.37 -0.46
CA ARG A 169 -28.13 5.96 0.55
C ARG A 169 -27.42 6.94 1.49
N CYS A 170 -26.10 7.05 1.40
CA CYS A 170 -25.31 7.92 2.26
C CYS A 170 -24.74 9.10 1.47
N GLN A 171 -24.68 10.27 2.12
CA GLN A 171 -23.87 11.38 1.63
C GLN A 171 -22.41 11.10 1.92
N ARG A 172 -21.60 10.90 0.87
CA ARG A 172 -20.18 10.56 0.98
C ARG A 172 -19.34 11.83 1.15
N TYR A 173 -18.38 11.75 2.09
CA TYR A 173 -17.38 12.76 2.38
C TYR A 173 -16.00 12.10 2.40
N ASP A 174 -15.13 12.51 1.49
CA ASP A 174 -13.78 11.97 1.36
C ASP A 174 -12.79 12.86 2.14
N PHE A 175 -12.21 12.30 3.19
CA PHE A 175 -11.20 12.92 4.04
C PHE A 175 -9.84 12.79 3.39
N HIS A 176 -9.17 13.89 3.17
CA HIS A 176 -7.83 13.93 2.60
C HIS A 176 -6.76 13.73 3.67
N ARG A 177 -5.59 13.27 3.25
CA ARG A 177 -4.39 13.32 4.08
C ARG A 177 -4.06 14.79 4.36
N ILE A 178 -3.67 15.06 5.59
CA ILE A 178 -3.31 16.43 6.01
C ILE A 178 -1.87 16.70 5.55
N SER A 179 -1.62 17.89 4.99
CA SER A 179 -0.28 18.25 4.53
C SER A 179 0.72 18.34 5.70
N ILE A 180 1.99 18.08 5.39
CA ILE A 180 3.06 18.12 6.39
C ILE A 180 3.14 19.48 7.06
N GLU A 181 2.99 20.58 6.29
CA GLU A 181 3.01 21.95 6.81
C GLU A 181 1.86 22.18 7.80
N THR A 182 0.64 21.74 7.46
CA THR A 182 -0.54 21.88 8.33
C THR A 182 -0.37 21.10 9.63
N ILE A 183 0.22 19.89 9.56
CA ILE A 183 0.52 19.10 10.75
C ILE A 183 1.60 19.79 11.58
N ALA A 184 2.72 20.21 10.96
CA ALA A 184 3.83 20.88 11.62
C ALA A 184 3.40 22.16 12.33
N ASP A 185 2.60 23.01 11.66
CA ASP A 185 2.03 24.23 12.25
C ASP A 185 1.17 23.93 13.47
N ARG A 186 0.34 22.88 13.36
CA ARG A 186 -0.49 22.46 14.49
C ARG A 186 0.33 21.94 15.65
N LEU A 187 1.32 21.09 15.41
CA LEU A 187 2.24 20.59 16.44
C LEU A 187 2.98 21.73 17.13
N THR A 188 3.48 22.70 16.36
CA THR A 188 4.16 23.89 16.90
C THR A 188 3.26 24.70 17.82
N GLN A 189 1.99 24.93 17.42
CA GLN A 189 1.01 25.62 18.26
C GLN A 189 0.78 24.88 19.58
N LEU A 190 0.65 23.55 19.53
CA LEU A 190 0.41 22.73 20.72
C LEU A 190 1.63 22.68 21.63
N MET A 191 2.85 22.58 21.09
CA MET A 191 4.07 22.59 21.91
C MET A 191 4.26 23.92 22.63
N LYS A 192 3.94 25.04 21.99
CA LYS A 192 3.90 26.35 22.66
C LYS A 192 2.87 26.37 23.81
N ALA A 193 1.69 25.77 23.62
CA ALA A 193 0.67 25.69 24.67
C ALA A 193 1.05 24.78 25.83
N GLU A 194 1.86 23.73 25.58
CA GLU A 194 2.40 22.82 26.60
C GLU A 194 3.70 23.34 27.24
N ASN A 195 4.25 24.47 26.76
CA ASN A 195 5.56 25.04 27.18
C ASN A 195 6.73 24.05 26.97
N ILE A 196 6.71 23.30 25.89
CA ILE A 196 7.76 22.35 25.52
C ILE A 196 8.54 22.95 24.35
N SER A 197 9.88 23.03 24.49
CA SER A 197 10.77 23.47 23.42
C SER A 197 11.07 22.30 22.47
N VAL A 198 10.76 22.48 21.21
CA VAL A 198 10.99 21.48 20.14
C VAL A 198 11.62 22.18 18.94
N GLU A 199 12.65 21.60 18.38
CA GLU A 199 13.30 22.08 17.16
C GLU A 199 12.35 21.96 15.94
N ASP A 200 12.32 22.96 15.04
CA ASP A 200 11.45 22.98 13.86
C ASP A 200 11.72 21.77 12.93
N ARG A 201 12.97 21.33 12.81
CA ARG A 201 13.34 20.12 12.05
C ARG A 201 12.73 18.86 12.65
N ALA A 202 12.71 18.75 13.99
CA ALA A 202 12.09 17.65 14.72
C ALA A 202 10.58 17.59 14.47
N ILE A 203 9.91 18.75 14.53
CA ILE A 203 8.47 18.85 14.27
C ILE A 203 8.13 18.43 12.83
N LYS A 204 8.88 18.95 11.84
CA LYS A 204 8.67 18.58 10.44
C LYS A 204 8.89 17.10 10.19
N TYR A 205 9.88 16.51 10.85
CA TYR A 205 10.13 15.07 10.74
C TYR A 205 8.98 14.24 11.33
N VAL A 206 8.48 14.59 12.52
CA VAL A 206 7.31 13.93 13.13
C VAL A 206 6.09 14.07 12.21
N ALA A 207 5.86 15.26 11.63
CA ALA A 207 4.77 15.48 10.70
C ALA A 207 4.88 14.61 9.44
N LYS A 208 6.09 14.43 8.91
CA LYS A 208 6.38 13.52 7.79
C LYS A 208 6.13 12.07 8.16
N ALA A 209 6.66 11.61 9.30
CA ALA A 209 6.52 10.23 9.78
C ALA A 209 5.05 9.84 10.05
N ALA A 210 4.19 10.82 10.30
CA ALA A 210 2.77 10.61 10.54
C ALA A 210 1.93 10.36 9.26
N ASP A 211 2.50 10.50 8.07
CA ASP A 211 1.87 10.18 6.77
C ASP A 211 0.45 10.78 6.61
N GLY A 212 0.29 12.06 6.96
CA GLY A 212 -0.99 12.79 6.84
C GLY A 212 -2.00 12.51 7.95
N SER A 213 -1.62 11.81 9.02
CA SER A 213 -2.44 11.50 10.18
C SER A 213 -2.10 12.42 11.36
N MET A 214 -2.99 13.34 11.72
CA MET A 214 -2.82 14.20 12.90
C MET A 214 -2.76 13.40 14.20
N ARG A 215 -3.52 12.30 14.31
CA ARG A 215 -3.53 11.46 15.49
C ARG A 215 -2.19 10.77 15.70
N ASP A 216 -1.62 10.22 14.63
CA ASP A 216 -0.36 9.52 14.70
C ASP A 216 0.80 10.51 14.93
N ALA A 217 0.74 11.72 14.33
CA ALA A 217 1.68 12.81 14.61
C ALA A 217 1.72 13.17 16.10
N LEU A 218 0.56 13.35 16.72
CA LEU A 218 0.46 13.64 18.16
C LEU A 218 0.94 12.48 19.03
N SER A 219 0.69 11.23 18.61
CA SER A 219 1.13 10.04 19.34
C SER A 219 2.66 9.88 19.28
N LEU A 220 3.26 10.08 18.09
CA LEU A 220 4.71 10.04 17.89
C LEU A 220 5.40 11.14 18.69
N LEU A 221 4.85 12.37 18.64
CA LEU A 221 5.41 13.49 19.40
C LEU A 221 5.32 13.25 20.92
N ASP A 222 4.22 12.71 21.40
CA ASP A 222 4.01 12.35 22.79
C ASP A 222 5.02 11.30 23.28
N GLN A 223 5.31 10.31 22.44
CA GLN A 223 6.33 9.31 22.71
C GLN A 223 7.72 9.95 22.80
N CYS A 224 8.07 10.86 21.89
CA CYS A 224 9.37 11.57 21.92
C CYS A 224 9.51 12.44 23.18
N ILE A 225 8.46 13.16 23.56
CA ILE A 225 8.43 13.99 24.79
C ILE A 225 8.59 13.12 26.03
N ALA A 226 7.91 11.98 26.10
CA ALA A 226 7.99 11.09 27.25
C ALA A 226 9.41 10.52 27.43
N PHE A 227 10.11 10.24 26.35
CA PHE A 227 11.48 9.72 26.39
C PHE A 227 12.51 10.78 26.82
N TYR A 228 12.35 12.03 26.35
CA TYR A 228 13.26 13.16 26.66
C TYR A 228 12.63 14.18 27.60
N LEU A 229 11.93 13.71 28.64
CA LEU A 229 11.19 14.55 29.55
C LEU A 229 12.04 15.67 30.15
N GLY A 230 11.58 16.94 30.03
CA GLY A 230 12.25 18.12 30.59
C GLY A 230 13.48 18.62 29.82
N LYS A 231 13.77 18.06 28.65
CA LYS A 231 14.80 18.53 27.75
C LYS A 231 14.19 19.11 26.47
N GLU A 232 14.94 19.98 25.80
CA GLU A 232 14.60 20.39 24.45
C GLU A 232 14.63 19.20 23.50
N LEU A 233 13.55 19.00 22.75
CA LEU A 233 13.46 17.90 21.78
C LEU A 233 14.16 18.30 20.49
N LYS A 234 15.37 17.78 20.26
CA LYS A 234 16.15 17.98 19.04
C LYS A 234 15.80 16.96 17.96
N TYR A 235 16.18 17.26 16.72
CA TYR A 235 16.00 16.36 15.58
C TYR A 235 16.60 14.97 15.81
N GLU A 236 17.84 14.89 16.29
CA GLU A 236 18.53 13.63 16.61
C GLU A 236 17.75 12.76 17.62
N ASN A 237 17.18 13.42 18.65
CA ASN A 237 16.38 12.73 19.66
C ASN A 237 15.11 12.07 19.06
N VAL A 238 14.49 12.73 18.09
CA VAL A 238 13.31 12.19 17.40
C VAL A 238 13.70 10.99 16.55
N LEU A 239 14.82 11.07 15.81
CA LEU A 239 15.33 9.93 15.04
C LEU A 239 15.58 8.71 15.91
N ASP A 240 16.21 8.89 17.08
CA ASP A 240 16.49 7.80 18.02
C ASP A 240 15.21 7.12 18.53
N VAL A 241 14.22 7.91 18.94
CA VAL A 241 12.95 7.37 19.47
C VAL A 241 12.11 6.68 18.40
N LEU A 242 12.08 7.23 17.20
CA LEU A 242 11.30 6.67 16.10
C LEU A 242 12.02 5.53 15.36
N GLY A 243 13.28 5.25 15.74
CA GLY A 243 14.09 4.21 15.10
C GLY A 243 14.43 4.51 13.65
N ALA A 244 14.35 5.79 13.27
CA ALA A 244 14.58 6.21 11.90
C ALA A 244 16.08 6.35 11.60
N VAL A 245 16.44 6.13 10.36
CA VAL A 245 17.81 6.21 9.90
C VAL A 245 18.05 7.57 9.27
N ASP A 246 19.19 8.21 9.64
CA ASP A 246 19.56 9.48 9.03
C ASP A 246 19.88 9.30 7.53
N THR A 247 19.58 10.31 6.74
CA THR A 247 19.88 10.34 5.29
C THR A 247 21.34 10.07 4.99
N GLU A 248 22.27 10.47 5.88
CA GLU A 248 23.70 10.17 5.76
C GLU A 248 24.01 8.67 5.75
N VAL A 249 23.28 7.86 6.52
CA VAL A 249 23.48 6.40 6.55
C VAL A 249 23.06 5.78 5.22
N PHE A 250 21.97 6.29 4.62
CA PHE A 250 21.54 5.87 3.29
C PHE A 250 22.56 6.24 2.21
N SER A 251 23.15 7.44 2.27
CA SER A 251 24.23 7.84 1.38
C SER A 251 25.46 6.94 1.52
N LYS A 252 25.89 6.65 2.75
CA LYS A 252 27.00 5.72 3.03
C LYS A 252 26.69 4.32 2.50
N MET A 253 25.49 3.79 2.77
CA MET A 253 25.06 2.49 2.26
C MET A 253 25.04 2.45 0.73
N TYR A 254 24.56 3.51 0.08
CA TYR A 254 24.52 3.58 -1.38
C TYR A 254 25.94 3.66 -1.98
N LYS A 255 26.88 4.36 -1.35
CA LYS A 255 28.29 4.39 -1.73
C LYS A 255 28.94 3.00 -1.66
N THR A 256 28.67 2.20 -0.62
CA THR A 256 29.19 0.82 -0.57
C THR A 256 28.57 -0.06 -1.67
N ILE A 257 27.31 0.15 -2.04
CA ILE A 257 26.67 -0.55 -3.16
C ILE A 257 27.36 -0.17 -4.49
N LYS A 258 27.59 1.11 -4.74
CA LYS A 258 28.29 1.60 -5.96
C LYS A 258 29.70 1.04 -6.09
N THR A 259 30.44 0.96 -5.00
CA THR A 259 31.81 0.41 -4.97
C THR A 259 31.87 -1.09 -4.89
N SER A 260 30.71 -1.78 -4.81
CA SER A 260 30.58 -3.23 -4.60
C SER A 260 31.33 -3.73 -3.35
N ASP A 261 31.43 -2.89 -2.32
CA ASP A 261 32.03 -3.22 -1.02
C ASP A 261 31.03 -4.00 -0.15
N VAL A 262 31.03 -5.33 -0.33
CA VAL A 262 30.16 -6.22 0.43
C VAL A 262 30.43 -6.18 1.93
N ALA A 263 31.72 -6.10 2.32
CA ALA A 263 32.10 -6.08 3.73
C ALA A 263 31.63 -4.78 4.42
N GLY A 264 31.86 -3.64 3.79
CA GLY A 264 31.37 -2.35 4.29
C GLY A 264 29.85 -2.29 4.42
N CYS A 265 29.14 -2.84 3.44
CA CYS A 265 27.67 -2.91 3.48
C CYS A 265 27.15 -3.80 4.62
N MET A 266 27.77 -4.98 4.85
CA MET A 266 27.36 -5.87 5.94
C MET A 266 27.65 -5.25 7.31
N ASN A 267 28.79 -4.55 7.48
CA ASN A 267 29.10 -3.84 8.71
C ASN A 267 28.09 -2.72 9.00
N LEU A 268 27.71 -1.92 7.99
CA LEU A 268 26.68 -0.90 8.16
C LEU A 268 25.31 -1.52 8.53
N MET A 269 24.97 -2.66 7.96
CA MET A 269 23.74 -3.38 8.34
C MET A 269 23.81 -3.88 9.79
N GLU A 270 24.97 -4.40 10.24
CA GLU A 270 25.18 -4.82 11.63
C GLU A 270 25.00 -3.62 12.59
N ASP A 271 25.59 -2.47 12.27
CA ASP A 271 25.46 -1.25 13.07
C ASP A 271 23.98 -0.83 13.22
N ILE A 272 23.19 -0.90 12.13
CA ILE A 272 21.76 -0.60 12.14
C ILE A 272 21.01 -1.56 13.06
N ILE A 273 21.32 -2.86 12.99
CA ILE A 273 20.71 -3.90 13.84
C ILE A 273 21.08 -3.69 15.31
N MET A 274 22.37 -3.41 15.60
CA MET A 274 22.86 -3.19 16.97
C MET A 274 22.26 -1.94 17.60
N GLN A 275 21.89 -0.93 16.79
CA GLN A 275 21.12 0.24 17.23
C GLN A 275 19.63 -0.08 17.49
N GLY A 276 19.20 -1.33 17.31
CA GLY A 276 17.81 -1.75 17.55
C GLY A 276 16.80 -1.27 16.50
N ARG A 277 17.26 -0.85 15.33
CA ARG A 277 16.38 -0.35 14.25
C ARG A 277 15.70 -1.48 13.48
N ASP A 278 14.45 -1.28 13.06
CA ASP A 278 13.72 -2.29 12.26
C ASP A 278 14.24 -2.33 10.82
N LEU A 279 14.76 -3.49 10.43
CA LEU A 279 15.27 -3.71 9.08
C LEU A 279 14.20 -3.56 7.98
N SER A 280 12.93 -3.87 8.27
CA SER A 280 11.85 -3.72 7.28
C SER A 280 11.57 -2.25 7.01
N GLN A 281 11.60 -1.43 8.07
CA GLN A 281 11.48 0.02 7.94
C GLN A 281 12.69 0.61 7.22
N PHE A 282 13.90 0.18 7.59
CA PHE A 282 15.14 0.61 6.92
C PHE A 282 15.10 0.36 5.40
N VAL A 283 14.69 -0.83 4.98
CA VAL A 283 14.55 -1.17 3.55
C VAL A 283 13.51 -0.28 2.87
N THR A 284 12.40 -0.02 3.52
CA THR A 284 11.35 0.86 2.98
C THR A 284 11.86 2.29 2.81
N ASP A 285 12.53 2.83 3.82
CA ASP A 285 13.10 4.18 3.79
C ASP A 285 14.23 4.29 2.76
N PHE A 286 15.02 3.21 2.58
CA PHE A 286 16.05 3.17 1.55
C PHE A 286 15.46 3.13 0.12
N VAL A 287 14.32 2.48 -0.09
CA VAL A 287 13.58 2.56 -1.37
C VAL A 287 13.13 4.01 -1.63
N TRP A 288 12.66 4.72 -0.61
CA TRP A 288 12.33 6.14 -0.71
C TRP A 288 13.55 7.01 -1.06
N TYR A 289 14.70 6.72 -0.44
CA TYR A 289 15.95 7.39 -0.76
C TYR A 289 16.31 7.20 -2.24
N LEU A 290 16.29 5.97 -2.75
CA LEU A 290 16.57 5.66 -4.15
C LEU A 290 15.57 6.30 -5.12
N ARG A 291 14.28 6.33 -4.76
CA ARG A 291 13.23 7.04 -5.53
C ARG A 291 13.57 8.53 -5.65
N ASN A 292 14.03 9.15 -4.58
CA ASN A 292 14.43 10.55 -4.61
C ASN A 292 15.68 10.76 -5.48
N LEU A 293 16.68 9.86 -5.44
CA LEU A 293 17.82 9.89 -6.37
C LEU A 293 17.36 9.80 -7.83
N LEU A 294 16.39 8.94 -8.11
CA LEU A 294 15.81 8.78 -9.45
C LEU A 294 15.14 10.08 -9.92
N LEU A 295 14.35 10.74 -9.05
CA LEU A 295 13.71 12.02 -9.37
C LEU A 295 14.75 13.11 -9.66
N ILE A 296 15.79 13.21 -8.83
CA ILE A 296 16.90 14.17 -9.04
C ILE A 296 17.59 13.90 -10.38
N LYS A 297 17.78 12.63 -10.75
CA LYS A 297 18.46 12.25 -11.99
C LYS A 297 17.63 12.50 -13.25
N THR A 298 16.31 12.40 -13.14
CA THR A 298 15.38 12.51 -14.29
C THR A 298 14.79 13.89 -14.49
N THR A 299 15.03 14.81 -13.55
CA THR A 299 14.48 16.17 -13.60
C THR A 299 15.58 17.20 -13.81
N ASP A 300 15.39 18.08 -14.80
CA ASP A 300 16.36 19.16 -15.10
C ASP A 300 16.29 20.33 -14.11
N ASP A 301 15.15 20.50 -13.44
CA ASP A 301 14.87 21.63 -12.55
C ASP A 301 14.55 21.12 -11.14
N ILE A 302 15.56 21.13 -10.27
CA ILE A 302 15.48 20.60 -8.91
C ILE A 302 14.56 21.46 -8.03
N ASP A 303 14.46 22.76 -8.28
CA ASP A 303 13.61 23.65 -7.50
C ASP A 303 12.11 23.26 -7.59
N LYS A 304 11.68 22.68 -8.73
CA LYS A 304 10.31 22.20 -8.91
C LYS A 304 9.97 20.91 -8.16
N ILE A 305 10.97 20.15 -7.78
CA ILE A 305 10.80 18.85 -7.09
C ILE A 305 11.23 18.91 -5.63
N GLU A 306 11.73 20.06 -5.13
CA GLU A 306 12.12 20.23 -3.73
C GLU A 306 11.00 19.83 -2.78
N ASP A 307 9.77 20.27 -3.06
CA ASP A 307 8.58 19.92 -2.28
C ASP A 307 8.21 18.43 -2.37
N VAL A 308 8.52 17.77 -3.50
CA VAL A 308 8.21 16.35 -3.74
C VAL A 308 9.25 15.43 -3.10
N ILE A 309 10.51 15.89 -2.98
CA ILE A 309 11.60 15.13 -2.36
C ILE A 309 11.48 15.14 -0.84
N GLU A 310 10.86 16.18 -0.25
CA GLU A 310 10.59 16.31 1.19
C GLU A 310 11.84 16.10 2.08
N VAL A 311 13.01 16.57 1.63
CA VAL A 311 14.31 16.44 2.31
C VAL A 311 14.89 17.82 2.56
N SER A 312 15.75 17.98 3.58
CA SER A 312 16.42 19.26 3.85
C SER A 312 17.36 19.66 2.71
N LYS A 313 17.53 20.98 2.51
CA LYS A 313 18.41 21.51 1.45
C LYS A 313 19.85 20.99 1.50
N ASP A 314 20.38 20.72 2.69
CA ASP A 314 21.72 20.18 2.85
C ASP A 314 21.79 18.72 2.38
N ASN A 315 20.80 17.91 2.74
CA ASN A 315 20.71 16.52 2.30
C ASN A 315 20.46 16.39 0.80
N ILE A 316 19.79 17.37 0.16
CA ILE A 316 19.60 17.40 -1.30
C ILE A 316 20.93 17.50 -2.02
N LYS A 317 21.90 18.27 -1.50
CA LYS A 317 23.24 18.39 -2.10
C LYS A 317 23.97 17.04 -2.11
N ASP A 318 23.93 16.32 -0.99
CA ASP A 318 24.53 14.98 -0.88
C ASP A 318 23.86 13.99 -1.82
N MET A 319 22.53 14.05 -1.95
CA MET A 319 21.77 13.22 -2.87
C MET A 319 22.06 13.53 -4.34
N ILE A 320 22.31 14.80 -4.70
CA ILE A 320 22.74 15.21 -6.05
C ILE A 320 24.11 14.59 -6.36
N GLU A 321 25.03 14.60 -5.41
CA GLU A 321 26.34 13.97 -5.56
C GLU A 321 26.22 12.46 -5.73
N ASP A 322 25.40 11.81 -4.91
CA ASP A 322 25.15 10.37 -5.00
C ASP A 322 24.49 9.95 -6.33
N ALA A 323 23.66 10.82 -6.92
CA ALA A 323 22.98 10.56 -8.18
C ALA A 323 23.87 10.77 -9.43
N ARG A 324 25.00 11.51 -9.33
CA ARG A 324 25.79 11.91 -10.51
C ARG A 324 26.33 10.73 -11.33
N ASP A 325 26.92 9.75 -10.67
CA ASP A 325 27.70 8.67 -11.29
C ASP A 325 26.91 7.37 -11.49
N VAL A 326 25.61 7.42 -11.42
CA VAL A 326 24.74 6.22 -11.52
C VAL A 326 23.77 6.42 -12.68
N ASP A 327 23.56 5.39 -13.48
CA ASP A 327 22.56 5.39 -14.54
C ASP A 327 21.16 5.13 -13.97
N VAL A 328 20.14 5.59 -14.70
CA VAL A 328 18.72 5.46 -14.34
C VAL A 328 18.33 4.00 -14.23
N ASP A 329 18.81 3.14 -15.13
CA ASP A 329 18.47 1.72 -15.16
C ASP A 329 18.98 0.98 -13.91
N SER A 330 20.17 1.33 -13.42
CA SER A 330 20.72 0.79 -12.17
C SER A 330 19.87 1.20 -10.96
N ILE A 331 19.46 2.48 -10.86
CA ILE A 331 18.59 2.93 -9.78
C ILE A 331 17.24 2.20 -9.83
N MET A 332 16.64 2.09 -11.02
CA MET A 332 15.36 1.38 -11.21
C MET A 332 15.46 -0.10 -10.82
N ARG A 333 16.57 -0.75 -11.15
CA ARG A 333 16.87 -2.12 -10.75
C ARG A 333 16.96 -2.24 -9.22
N HIS A 334 17.69 -1.34 -8.57
CA HIS A 334 17.83 -1.33 -7.12
C HIS A 334 16.48 -1.15 -6.42
N ILE A 335 15.64 -0.22 -6.91
CA ILE A 335 14.28 -0.02 -6.39
C ILE A 335 13.45 -1.30 -6.53
N ARG A 336 13.53 -1.99 -7.66
CA ARG A 336 12.78 -3.25 -7.90
C ARG A 336 13.17 -4.32 -6.90
N VAL A 337 14.47 -4.63 -6.78
CA VAL A 337 14.98 -5.66 -5.86
C VAL A 337 14.60 -5.37 -4.42
N LEU A 338 14.73 -4.10 -3.97
CA LEU A 338 14.40 -3.74 -2.59
C LEU A 338 12.88 -3.68 -2.35
N SER A 339 12.07 -3.35 -3.35
CA SER A 339 10.60 -3.40 -3.24
C SER A 339 10.10 -4.85 -3.11
N GLU A 340 10.69 -5.78 -3.86
CA GLU A 340 10.44 -7.22 -3.70
C GLU A 340 10.85 -7.69 -2.30
N LEU A 341 12.04 -7.30 -1.84
CA LEU A 341 12.50 -7.58 -0.48
C LEU A 341 11.53 -7.05 0.57
N SER A 342 11.10 -5.78 0.47
CA SER A 342 10.17 -5.17 1.41
C SER A 342 8.86 -5.95 1.53
N ASN A 343 8.33 -6.47 0.42
CA ASN A 343 7.15 -7.33 0.43
C ASN A 343 7.40 -8.68 1.07
N GLU A 344 8.54 -9.32 0.78
CA GLU A 344 8.91 -10.59 1.37
C GLU A 344 9.17 -10.51 2.88
N MET A 345 9.74 -9.39 3.35
CA MET A 345 10.05 -9.18 4.78
C MET A 345 8.82 -9.13 5.68
N LYS A 346 7.63 -8.83 5.14
CA LYS A 346 6.38 -8.83 5.90
C LYS A 346 6.07 -10.19 6.53
N TYR A 347 6.46 -11.28 5.86
CA TYR A 347 6.15 -12.65 6.26
C TYR A 347 7.40 -13.48 6.59
N ALA A 348 8.60 -12.89 6.51
CA ALA A 348 9.85 -13.59 6.71
C ALA A 348 10.17 -13.81 8.18
N THR A 349 10.53 -15.04 8.55
CA THR A 349 11.08 -15.38 9.86
C THR A 349 12.53 -14.93 10.03
N GLN A 350 13.32 -14.94 8.95
CA GLN A 350 14.74 -14.55 8.92
C GLN A 350 14.96 -13.30 8.08
N LYS A 351 14.47 -12.16 8.59
CA LYS A 351 14.55 -10.86 7.90
C LYS A 351 15.98 -10.45 7.56
N ARG A 352 16.93 -10.68 8.50
CA ARG A 352 18.34 -10.34 8.35
C ARG A 352 18.96 -11.03 7.13
N VAL A 353 18.86 -12.36 7.03
CA VAL A 353 19.45 -13.11 5.93
C VAL A 353 18.89 -12.69 4.57
N LYS A 354 17.57 -12.42 4.50
CA LYS A 354 16.95 -11.93 3.27
C LYS A 354 17.48 -10.56 2.86
N ALA A 355 17.65 -9.66 3.82
CA ALA A 355 18.22 -8.34 3.56
C ALA A 355 19.68 -8.46 3.07
N GLU A 356 20.53 -9.21 3.77
CA GLU A 356 21.93 -9.43 3.38
C GLU A 356 22.03 -9.98 1.94
N VAL A 357 21.25 -11.00 1.59
CA VAL A 357 21.22 -11.57 0.23
C VAL A 357 20.76 -10.55 -0.81
N ALA A 358 19.74 -9.75 -0.51
CA ALA A 358 19.25 -8.75 -1.43
C ALA A 358 20.30 -7.64 -1.68
N PHE A 359 20.98 -7.16 -0.62
CA PHE A 359 22.05 -6.17 -0.78
C PHE A 359 23.24 -6.72 -1.58
N ILE A 360 23.59 -8.00 -1.42
CA ILE A 360 24.59 -8.68 -2.25
C ILE A 360 24.15 -8.71 -3.74
N LYS A 361 22.86 -8.98 -4.01
CA LYS A 361 22.31 -8.95 -5.38
C LYS A 361 22.40 -7.57 -6.00
N LEU A 362 22.19 -6.48 -5.23
CA LEU A 362 22.37 -5.11 -5.73
C LEU A 362 23.79 -4.88 -6.26
N MET A 363 24.80 -5.40 -5.58
CA MET A 363 26.22 -5.24 -5.92
C MET A 363 26.68 -6.19 -7.05
N LYS A 364 26.00 -7.33 -7.22
CA LYS A 364 26.39 -8.37 -8.19
C LYS A 364 25.21 -8.71 -9.11
N PRO A 365 25.00 -7.90 -10.18
CA PRO A 365 23.88 -8.09 -11.13
C PRO A 365 23.84 -9.48 -11.78
N ALA A 366 24.99 -10.08 -11.97
CA ALA A 366 25.11 -11.44 -12.57
C ALA A 366 24.42 -12.56 -11.76
N MET A 367 23.98 -12.29 -10.54
CA MET A 367 23.27 -13.26 -9.71
C MET A 367 21.74 -13.25 -9.90
N GLU A 368 21.19 -12.28 -10.64
CA GLU A 368 19.73 -12.14 -10.80
C GLU A 368 19.14 -13.10 -11.81
N SER A 369 19.89 -13.50 -12.84
CA SER A 369 19.39 -14.39 -13.88
C SER A 369 20.49 -15.26 -14.46
N PRO A 370 20.75 -16.45 -13.90
CA PRO A 370 21.80 -17.35 -14.39
C PRO A 370 21.56 -17.85 -15.82
N LYS A 371 20.30 -17.86 -16.30
CA LYS A 371 19.96 -18.31 -17.66
C LYS A 371 20.18 -17.22 -18.70
N ASP A 372 19.66 -16.01 -18.46
CA ASP A 372 19.74 -14.92 -19.41
C ASP A 372 21.18 -14.42 -19.60
N MET A 373 21.97 -14.37 -18.52
CA MET A 373 23.38 -14.00 -18.56
C MET A 373 24.24 -15.03 -19.26
N ARG A 374 23.94 -16.33 -19.11
CA ARG A 374 24.65 -17.38 -19.87
C ARG A 374 24.32 -17.33 -21.35
N GLU A 375 23.07 -17.04 -21.69
CA GLU A 375 22.62 -16.89 -23.06
C GLU A 375 23.22 -15.64 -23.72
N LEU A 376 23.24 -14.50 -23.01
CA LEU A 376 23.92 -13.28 -23.46
C LEU A 376 25.44 -13.47 -23.59
N ALA A 377 26.09 -14.10 -22.60
CA ALA A 377 27.52 -14.42 -22.68
C ALA A 377 27.81 -15.38 -23.81
N GLY A 378 26.93 -16.34 -24.08
CA GLY A 378 27.01 -17.22 -25.26
C GLY A 378 26.96 -16.41 -26.59
N ARG A 379 25.97 -15.51 -26.71
CA ARG A 379 25.84 -14.66 -27.91
C ARG A 379 27.00 -13.69 -28.10
N VAL A 380 27.55 -13.13 -27.03
CA VAL A 380 28.75 -12.27 -27.10
C VAL A 380 29.94 -13.08 -27.57
N ASN A 381 30.16 -14.27 -27.02
CA ASN A 381 31.25 -15.18 -27.44
C ASN A 381 31.11 -15.63 -28.91
N ASP A 382 29.87 -15.91 -29.35
CA ASP A 382 29.59 -16.25 -30.74
C ASP A 382 29.85 -15.08 -31.68
N LEU A 383 29.47 -13.86 -31.27
CA LEU A 383 29.75 -12.63 -32.04
C LEU A 383 31.26 -12.31 -32.11
N GLU A 384 32.00 -12.50 -31.02
CA GLU A 384 33.46 -12.32 -30.97
C GLU A 384 34.16 -13.36 -31.87
N ASN A 385 33.68 -14.63 -31.86
CA ASN A 385 34.20 -15.66 -32.75
C ASN A 385 33.91 -15.36 -34.25
N GLN A 386 32.68 -14.90 -34.56
CA GLN A 386 32.32 -14.48 -35.90
C GLN A 386 33.15 -13.28 -36.37
N LEU A 387 33.37 -12.29 -35.50
CA LEU A 387 34.19 -11.13 -35.79
C LEU A 387 35.66 -11.52 -36.03
N SER A 388 36.21 -12.40 -35.18
CA SER A 388 37.58 -12.88 -35.34
C SER A 388 37.76 -13.71 -36.62
N GLU A 389 36.76 -14.52 -36.99
CA GLU A 389 36.76 -15.29 -38.24
C GLU A 389 36.63 -14.36 -39.46
N ALA A 390 35.79 -13.34 -39.42
CA ALA A 390 35.64 -12.33 -40.45
C ALA A 390 36.96 -11.53 -40.63
N LEU A 391 37.60 -11.11 -39.52
CA LEU A 391 38.89 -10.45 -39.57
C LEU A 391 40.00 -11.34 -40.15
N ARG A 392 39.99 -12.62 -39.82
CA ARG A 392 40.95 -13.59 -40.33
C ARG A 392 40.75 -13.83 -41.85
N LYS A 393 39.50 -13.86 -42.35
CA LYS A 393 39.15 -13.93 -43.77
C LYS A 393 39.57 -12.67 -44.52
N LEU A 394 39.41 -11.48 -43.91
CA LEU A 394 39.90 -10.22 -44.46
C LEU A 394 41.44 -10.16 -44.57
N GLN A 395 42.14 -10.65 -43.53
CA GLN A 395 43.60 -10.68 -43.47
C GLN A 395 44.20 -11.72 -44.45
N SER A 396 43.47 -12.81 -44.76
CA SER A 396 43.91 -13.84 -45.69
C SER A 396 43.70 -13.47 -47.17
N GLY A 397 43.18 -12.28 -47.49
CA GLY A 397 43.03 -11.80 -48.85
C GLY A 397 41.99 -12.51 -49.71
N ALA A 398 41.08 -13.27 -49.08
CA ALA A 398 39.98 -13.90 -49.78
C ALA A 398 38.92 -12.84 -50.16
N TYR A 399 38.78 -12.56 -51.45
CA TYR A 399 37.76 -11.65 -51.97
C TYR A 399 36.36 -12.14 -51.58
N ILE A 400 35.57 -11.25 -50.98
CA ILE A 400 34.17 -11.51 -50.65
C ILE A 400 33.40 -11.60 -51.98
N THR A 401 32.95 -12.78 -52.34
CA THR A 401 32.07 -13.00 -53.51
C THR A 401 30.65 -12.53 -53.19
N LYS A 402 29.92 -12.06 -54.20
CA LYS A 402 28.57 -11.51 -54.11
C LYS A 402 27.60 -12.50 -53.41
N ASP A 403 27.82 -13.80 -53.56
CA ASP A 403 27.05 -14.88 -52.92
C ASP A 403 27.24 -14.96 -51.40
N MET A 404 28.34 -14.46 -50.83
CA MET A 404 28.57 -14.36 -49.40
C MET A 404 27.82 -13.17 -48.79
N LEU A 405 27.64 -12.08 -49.54
CA LEU A 405 26.86 -10.93 -49.11
C LEU A 405 25.35 -11.23 -49.08
N ASP A 406 24.86 -12.00 -50.04
CA ASP A 406 23.45 -12.42 -50.08
C ASP A 406 23.10 -13.39 -48.94
N ASN A 407 24.01 -14.27 -48.56
CA ASN A 407 23.81 -15.16 -47.40
C ASN A 407 23.90 -14.44 -46.05
N MET A 408 24.65 -13.35 -45.94
CA MET A 408 24.67 -12.49 -44.72
C MET A 408 23.39 -11.63 -44.56
N SER A 409 22.75 -11.24 -45.69
CA SER A 409 21.52 -10.46 -45.68
C SER A 409 20.28 -11.27 -45.31
N LEU A 410 20.33 -12.60 -45.44
CA LEU A 410 19.23 -13.51 -45.06
C LEU A 410 19.19 -13.87 -43.58
N GLN A 411 20.23 -13.57 -42.81
CA GLN A 411 20.27 -13.82 -41.37
C GLN A 411 20.04 -12.59 -40.49
N SER A 412 20.04 -11.39 -41.07
CA SER A 412 19.66 -10.17 -40.38
C SER A 412 18.22 -9.79 -40.72
N GLY A 413 17.25 -10.34 -40.01
CA GLY A 413 15.84 -9.98 -40.15
C GLY A 413 15.63 -8.49 -39.88
N GLY A 414 15.40 -7.74 -40.97
CA GLY A 414 15.26 -6.32 -41.01
C GLY A 414 13.94 -5.83 -40.43
N TYR A 415 14.03 -4.72 -39.75
CA TYR A 415 12.92 -3.79 -39.65
C TYR A 415 12.76 -3.04 -40.95
N GLY A 416 11.62 -3.19 -41.60
CA GLY A 416 11.26 -2.46 -42.81
C GLY A 416 9.76 -2.32 -42.95
N THR A 417 9.30 -1.11 -42.82
CA THR A 417 7.94 -0.62 -43.11
C THR A 417 7.59 -0.82 -44.58
N GLY A 418 6.40 -1.35 -44.88
CA GLY A 418 5.87 -1.37 -46.23
C GLY A 418 4.50 -2.04 -46.34
N THR A 419 3.51 -1.25 -46.55
CA THR A 419 2.11 -1.50 -46.92
C THR A 419 1.92 -2.51 -48.04
N GLY A 420 0.94 -3.42 -47.93
CA GLY A 420 0.40 -4.16 -49.07
C GLY A 420 -0.32 -5.46 -48.72
N SER A 421 -1.61 -5.37 -48.65
CA SER A 421 -2.65 -6.42 -48.74
C SER A 421 -2.26 -7.69 -49.50
N ARG A 422 -2.46 -8.87 -48.85
CA ARG A 422 -3.36 -9.94 -49.35
C ARG A 422 -3.36 -11.13 -48.39
N THR A 423 -4.56 -11.53 -48.07
CA THR A 423 -4.98 -12.77 -47.46
C THR A 423 -4.29 -14.00 -48.01
N ASP A 424 -3.74 -14.84 -47.09
CA ASP A 424 -3.89 -16.29 -47.16
C ASP A 424 -3.60 -16.87 -45.76
N THR A 425 -4.58 -17.54 -45.24
CA THR A 425 -4.58 -18.33 -44.02
C THR A 425 -3.64 -19.53 -44.16
N VAL A 426 -2.51 -19.48 -43.47
CA VAL A 426 -1.77 -20.70 -43.13
C VAL A 426 -1.73 -20.79 -41.61
N GLN A 427 -2.43 -21.78 -41.09
CA GLN A 427 -2.33 -22.21 -39.71
C GLN A 427 -0.91 -22.71 -39.45
N GLU A 428 -0.13 -21.95 -38.66
CA GLU A 428 1.07 -22.48 -38.04
C GLU A 428 0.67 -23.47 -36.94
N GLU A 429 0.74 -24.75 -37.29
CA GLU A 429 0.77 -25.83 -36.30
C GLU A 429 2.05 -25.66 -35.45
N LYS A 430 1.87 -25.26 -34.20
CA LYS A 430 2.94 -25.40 -33.20
C LYS A 430 3.32 -26.88 -33.11
N PRO A 431 4.61 -27.23 -33.05
CA PRO A 431 5.02 -28.63 -32.92
C PRO A 431 4.45 -29.21 -31.63
N VAL A 432 3.44 -30.04 -31.76
CA VAL A 432 2.94 -30.90 -30.69
C VAL A 432 4.01 -31.97 -30.49
N LEU A 433 4.73 -31.86 -29.37
CA LEU A 433 5.56 -32.95 -28.87
C LEU A 433 4.60 -34.13 -28.58
N ARG A 434 4.53 -35.07 -29.51
CA ARG A 434 3.87 -36.36 -29.27
C ARG A 434 4.72 -37.13 -28.27
N ARG A 435 4.32 -37.10 -27.02
CA ARG A 435 4.89 -37.98 -25.99
C ARG A 435 4.42 -39.39 -26.24
N ASN A 436 5.33 -40.35 -26.12
CA ASN A 436 5.03 -41.76 -26.30
C ASN A 436 4.35 -42.27 -25.02
N TYR A 437 3.08 -42.68 -25.11
CA TYR A 437 2.25 -43.11 -23.97
C TYR A 437 2.34 -44.59 -23.67
N ASP A 438 3.29 -45.33 -24.30
CA ASP A 438 3.35 -46.78 -24.23
C ASP A 438 3.81 -47.36 -22.85
N ALA A 439 4.30 -46.48 -21.95
CA ALA A 439 4.77 -46.84 -20.61
C ALA A 439 3.77 -46.53 -19.47
N VAL A 440 2.56 -46.02 -19.79
CA VAL A 440 1.59 -45.58 -18.78
C VAL A 440 0.64 -46.72 -18.45
N THR A 441 0.36 -46.95 -17.15
CA THR A 441 -0.64 -47.94 -16.72
C THR A 441 -2.02 -47.57 -17.28
N ASP A 442 -2.82 -48.58 -17.64
CA ASP A 442 -4.12 -48.37 -18.27
C ASP A 442 -5.08 -47.54 -17.40
N ASP A 443 -4.94 -47.64 -16.08
CA ASP A 443 -5.75 -46.83 -15.12
C ASP A 443 -5.47 -45.35 -15.22
N ILE A 444 -4.21 -44.90 -15.34
CA ILE A 444 -3.84 -43.49 -15.46
C ILE A 444 -4.25 -42.93 -16.82
N LYS A 445 -4.17 -43.72 -17.90
CA LYS A 445 -4.69 -43.36 -19.22
C LYS A 445 -6.21 -43.18 -19.18
N GLN A 446 -6.91 -44.01 -18.45
CA GLN A 446 -8.36 -43.99 -18.32
C GLN A 446 -8.80 -42.75 -17.53
N ILE A 447 -8.11 -42.40 -16.44
CA ILE A 447 -8.35 -41.19 -15.64
C ILE A 447 -8.10 -39.93 -16.48
N ALA A 448 -6.97 -39.84 -17.19
CA ALA A 448 -6.66 -38.71 -18.07
C ALA A 448 -7.70 -38.54 -19.20
N GLY A 449 -8.18 -39.64 -19.78
CA GLY A 449 -9.20 -39.64 -20.84
C GLY A 449 -10.61 -39.25 -20.32
N GLN A 450 -10.89 -39.50 -19.05
CA GLN A 450 -12.17 -39.19 -18.42
C GLN A 450 -12.14 -37.95 -17.53
N TRP A 451 -11.05 -37.17 -17.54
CA TRP A 451 -10.83 -36.02 -16.69
C TRP A 451 -12.00 -35.04 -16.65
N SER A 452 -12.53 -34.67 -17.82
CA SER A 452 -13.66 -33.75 -17.94
C SER A 452 -14.93 -34.28 -17.27
N ARG A 453 -15.12 -35.60 -17.21
CA ARG A 453 -16.25 -36.27 -16.57
C ARG A 453 -16.08 -36.30 -15.05
N ILE A 454 -14.86 -36.56 -14.58
CA ILE A 454 -14.50 -36.58 -13.17
C ILE A 454 -14.68 -35.15 -12.59
N VAL A 455 -14.16 -34.15 -13.26
CA VAL A 455 -14.33 -32.76 -12.85
C VAL A 455 -15.79 -32.30 -12.84
N ALA A 456 -16.61 -32.81 -13.76
CA ALA A 456 -18.06 -32.48 -13.81
C ALA A 456 -18.88 -33.13 -12.69
N SER A 457 -18.36 -34.17 -12.02
CA SER A 457 -19.04 -34.85 -10.91
C SER A 457 -18.64 -34.31 -9.52
N MET A 458 -17.80 -33.30 -9.43
CA MET A 458 -17.37 -32.68 -8.17
C MET A 458 -18.46 -31.74 -7.62
N ASP A 459 -18.68 -31.79 -6.32
CA ASP A 459 -19.68 -30.97 -5.63
C ASP A 459 -19.23 -29.52 -5.39
N ASP A 460 -17.90 -29.24 -5.44
CA ASP A 460 -17.35 -27.89 -5.25
C ASP A 460 -17.29 -27.12 -6.57
N ALA A 461 -18.16 -26.13 -6.71
CA ALA A 461 -18.27 -25.30 -7.93
C ALA A 461 -16.99 -24.47 -8.21
N LEU A 462 -16.21 -24.08 -7.20
CA LEU A 462 -15.00 -23.30 -7.35
C LEU A 462 -13.86 -24.21 -7.84
N LEU A 463 -13.71 -25.37 -7.22
CA LEU A 463 -12.72 -26.39 -7.59
C LEU A 463 -13.01 -26.91 -9.01
N MET A 464 -14.27 -27.20 -9.34
CA MET A 464 -14.71 -27.63 -10.67
C MET A 464 -14.32 -26.60 -11.75
N ASN A 465 -14.51 -25.28 -11.51
CA ASN A 465 -14.16 -24.25 -12.49
C ASN A 465 -12.64 -24.11 -12.68
N LEU A 466 -11.83 -24.27 -11.62
CA LEU A 466 -10.38 -24.23 -11.71
C LEU A 466 -9.83 -25.44 -12.45
N LEU A 467 -10.34 -26.65 -12.18
CA LEU A 467 -9.90 -27.90 -12.80
C LEU A 467 -10.36 -28.05 -14.26
N LYS A 468 -11.48 -27.45 -14.65
CA LYS A 468 -11.91 -27.35 -16.06
C LYS A 468 -10.95 -26.54 -16.92
N GLN A 469 -10.25 -25.57 -16.33
CA GLN A 469 -9.30 -24.71 -17.05
C GLN A 469 -7.85 -25.25 -16.94
N ALA A 470 -7.60 -26.28 -16.15
CA ALA A 470 -6.30 -26.90 -15.97
C ALA A 470 -6.00 -27.86 -17.13
N ASN A 471 -4.72 -27.91 -17.52
CA ASN A 471 -4.22 -28.92 -18.45
C ASN A 471 -3.70 -30.10 -17.64
N VAL A 472 -4.16 -31.31 -17.96
CA VAL A 472 -3.72 -32.54 -17.33
C VAL A 472 -2.84 -33.31 -18.26
N THR A 473 -1.64 -33.65 -17.80
CA THR A 473 -0.64 -34.44 -18.53
C THR A 473 -0.15 -35.58 -17.63
N VAL A 474 0.25 -36.66 -18.26
CA VAL A 474 0.89 -37.79 -17.54
C VAL A 474 2.37 -37.49 -17.40
N THR A 475 2.95 -37.72 -16.21
CA THR A 475 4.37 -37.51 -15.94
C THR A 475 5.25 -38.42 -16.82
N GLU A 476 6.52 -38.04 -17.00
CA GLU A 476 7.49 -38.83 -17.81
C GLU A 476 7.70 -40.27 -17.26
N ASP A 477 7.53 -40.42 -15.96
CA ASP A 477 7.64 -41.73 -15.28
C ASP A 477 6.40 -42.63 -15.46
N GLY A 478 5.34 -42.11 -16.06
CA GLY A 478 4.09 -42.86 -16.33
C GLY A 478 3.24 -43.18 -15.12
N ASN A 479 3.65 -42.81 -13.92
CA ASN A 479 3.05 -43.26 -12.65
C ASN A 479 2.20 -42.18 -11.96
N SER A 480 2.10 -40.98 -12.50
CA SER A 480 1.30 -39.87 -11.90
C SER A 480 0.75 -38.90 -12.93
N LEU A 481 -0.29 -38.15 -12.53
CA LEU A 481 -0.88 -37.08 -13.33
C LEU A 481 -0.32 -35.73 -12.87
N GLU A 482 0.06 -34.89 -13.81
CA GLU A 482 0.48 -33.52 -13.58
C GLU A 482 -0.66 -32.57 -13.98
N ILE A 483 -1.13 -31.81 -13.01
CA ILE A 483 -2.24 -30.83 -13.22
C ILE A 483 -1.61 -29.42 -13.31
N MET A 484 -1.58 -28.85 -14.50
CA MET A 484 -1.06 -27.51 -14.74
C MET A 484 -2.19 -26.47 -14.69
N VAL A 485 -2.11 -25.55 -13.74
CA VAL A 485 -3.09 -24.48 -13.54
C VAL A 485 -2.56 -23.15 -14.08
N LYS A 486 -3.38 -22.39 -14.78
CA LYS A 486 -2.97 -21.13 -15.45
C LYS A 486 -2.77 -19.94 -14.52
N SER A 487 -3.19 -20.01 -13.25
CA SER A 487 -3.10 -18.90 -12.29
C SER A 487 -2.45 -19.32 -10.98
N ILE A 488 -1.67 -18.40 -10.38
CA ILE A 488 -1.04 -18.59 -9.06
C ILE A 488 -2.10 -18.77 -7.96
N SER A 489 -3.22 -18.05 -8.05
CA SER A 489 -4.34 -18.20 -7.12
C SER A 489 -5.01 -19.57 -7.21
N GLY A 490 -5.15 -20.12 -8.43
CA GLY A 490 -5.64 -21.47 -8.66
C GLY A 490 -4.71 -22.54 -8.09
N TYR A 491 -3.40 -22.36 -8.27
CA TYR A 491 -2.40 -23.26 -7.69
C TYR A 491 -2.48 -23.31 -6.15
N ASN A 492 -2.60 -22.16 -5.50
CA ASN A 492 -2.71 -22.07 -4.03
C ASN A 492 -3.99 -22.71 -3.46
N VAL A 493 -5.04 -22.84 -4.25
CA VAL A 493 -6.27 -23.52 -3.85
C VAL A 493 -6.14 -25.04 -4.04
N ILE A 494 -5.61 -25.48 -5.16
CA ILE A 494 -5.49 -26.91 -5.50
C ILE A 494 -4.40 -27.61 -4.69
N SER A 495 -3.31 -26.90 -4.30
CA SER A 495 -2.20 -27.44 -3.53
C SER A 495 -2.45 -27.61 -2.02
N ARG A 496 -3.65 -27.30 -1.52
CA ARG A 496 -4.00 -27.55 -0.11
C ARG A 496 -4.24 -29.06 0.11
N GLU A 497 -3.76 -29.58 1.23
CA GLU A 497 -3.89 -31.02 1.57
C GLU A 497 -5.36 -31.48 1.53
N GLU A 498 -6.29 -30.66 2.03
CA GLU A 498 -7.73 -30.92 2.00
C GLU A 498 -8.27 -31.03 0.56
N THR A 499 -7.78 -30.19 -0.34
CA THR A 499 -8.21 -30.17 -1.75
C THR A 499 -7.60 -31.31 -2.54
N ILE A 500 -6.35 -31.67 -2.28
CA ILE A 500 -5.68 -32.83 -2.90
C ILE A 500 -6.38 -34.12 -2.52
N ALA A 501 -6.90 -34.23 -1.29
CA ALA A 501 -7.67 -35.39 -0.86
C ALA A 501 -9.07 -35.49 -1.50
N MET A 502 -9.60 -34.44 -2.10
CA MET A 502 -10.88 -34.40 -2.82
C MET A 502 -10.73 -34.69 -4.33
N ILE A 503 -9.55 -34.48 -4.89
CA ILE A 503 -9.21 -34.75 -6.29
C ILE A 503 -8.75 -36.20 -6.47
#